data_cf18100c41058bb7d1730da78face8e6
#
_entry.id   cf18100c41058bb7d1730da78face8e6
#
_cell.length_a   1.000
_cell.length_b   1.000
_cell.length_c   1.000
_cell.angle_alpha   90.00
_cell.angle_beta   90.00
_cell.angle_gamma   90.00
#
_symmetry.space_group_name_H-M   'P 1'
#
loop_
_entity.id
_entity.type
_entity.pdbx_description
1 polymer ?
#
loop_
_entity_poly.entity_id
_entity_poly.type
_entity_poly.pdbx_seq_one_letter_code
_entity_poly.pdbx_strand_id
1 'polypeptide(L)'
;MAGQHLWQVLPLGPSGNGNSPYQSYSVFAGQTLLISPELLIEKKLLTEADVHPIPEFNADRVDYDKVTTYKTSLFKKAYEHFRHTADKNLLEEYDSFQSNNQYWLDDYCLYMAGKDYHNGLPWYEWEDSLLDPTPKERASWMKLLASEIDYYRFIQFAFFSQWYELKDYANKKGIAIIGDIPIFTAPDSADVWANKELFKLDSKGHPLEVAGVPPDYFSATGQLWGNPLYDWDAMRADGFQWWKDRIRGAAKRYDVVRLDHFRAISSYWVVPRGELTARGGHWAPGPGPALLQALHTAAPELELIAEDLGTIDDDVRRLVARSGCPGMRVLLFGFDPSGTSEHRPDRVRAHSVCYVGTHDNAPAAAWAALGGADADYAMRCLGVYDVARLPEALLRAGMGSRAELFIAQMQDVLGLGAESRMNTPGTASGNWVWRLLPGQADAQTAARLLARTQAACRA
;
A
#
# COMPACT_ATOMS: atom_id res chain seq x y z
N MET A 1 21.74 10.85 -8.91
CA MET A 1 22.28 10.25 -10.14
C MET A 1 21.26 10.24 -11.28
N ALA A 2 20.02 9.81 -11.05
CA ALA A 2 18.97 9.71 -12.09
C ALA A 2 18.10 10.97 -12.25
N GLY A 3 18.35 12.05 -11.50
CA GLY A 3 17.54 13.28 -11.53
C GLY A 3 16.11 13.09 -10.98
N GLN A 4 15.89 12.08 -10.15
CA GLN A 4 14.58 11.82 -9.52
C GLN A 4 14.54 12.42 -8.12
N HIS A 5 13.36 12.93 -7.73
CA HIS A 5 13.12 13.55 -6.42
C HIS A 5 12.08 12.81 -5.58
N LEU A 6 11.41 11.83 -6.17
CA LEU A 6 10.32 11.10 -5.54
C LEU A 6 10.53 9.60 -5.68
N TRP A 7 10.20 8.86 -4.64
CA TRP A 7 10.12 7.39 -4.64
C TRP A 7 8.76 6.96 -4.11
N GLN A 8 7.91 6.43 -4.99
CA GLN A 8 6.61 5.88 -4.58
C GLN A 8 6.75 4.42 -4.21
N VAL A 9 6.16 4.06 -3.08
CA VAL A 9 6.09 2.68 -2.55
C VAL A 9 4.63 2.25 -2.39
N LEU A 10 4.40 0.94 -2.45
CA LEU A 10 3.12 0.33 -2.11
C LEU A 10 2.90 0.36 -0.58
N PRO A 11 1.69 0.04 -0.08
CA PRO A 11 1.45 -0.01 1.36
C PRO A 11 2.48 -0.90 2.07
N LEU A 12 3.03 -0.42 3.18
CA LEU A 12 4.09 -1.10 3.94
C LEU A 12 3.57 -1.91 5.13
N GLY A 13 2.27 -2.21 5.17
CA GLY A 13 1.67 -3.03 6.21
C GLY A 13 1.99 -4.53 6.06
N PRO A 14 1.90 -5.32 7.14
CA PRO A 14 2.07 -6.76 7.09
C PRO A 14 0.96 -7.37 6.24
N SER A 15 1.33 -7.98 5.10
CA SER A 15 0.37 -8.54 4.14
C SER A 15 -0.33 -9.78 4.72
N GLY A 16 -1.64 -9.81 4.54
CA GLY A 16 -2.49 -10.94 4.90
C GLY A 16 -2.71 -11.90 3.73
N ASN A 17 -3.95 -12.27 3.50
CA ASN A 17 -4.32 -13.23 2.47
C ASN A 17 -3.87 -12.77 1.07
N GLY A 18 -3.33 -13.72 0.29
CA GLY A 18 -2.85 -13.48 -1.07
C GLY A 18 -1.59 -12.61 -1.17
N ASN A 19 -0.92 -12.33 -0.05
CA ASN A 19 0.27 -11.46 0.04
C ASN A 19 0.05 -10.04 -0.49
N SER A 20 -1.21 -9.62 -0.64
CA SER A 20 -1.55 -8.28 -1.10
C SER A 20 -1.20 -7.23 -0.05
N PRO A 21 -0.46 -6.17 -0.39
CA PRO A 21 -0.22 -5.06 0.53
C PRO A 21 -1.49 -4.26 0.85
N TYR A 22 -2.56 -4.44 0.06
CA TYR A 22 -3.88 -3.81 0.27
C TYR A 22 -4.78 -4.62 1.20
N GLN A 23 -4.40 -5.88 1.53
CA GLN A 23 -5.06 -6.75 2.50
C GLN A 23 -4.13 -6.97 3.71
N SER A 24 -3.90 -5.90 4.47
CA SER A 24 -2.96 -5.91 5.58
C SER A 24 -3.61 -6.31 6.90
N TYR A 25 -2.86 -7.02 7.75
CA TYR A 25 -3.25 -7.30 9.14
C TYR A 25 -3.31 -6.05 10.03
N SER A 26 -2.71 -4.94 9.61
CA SER A 26 -2.85 -3.64 10.27
C SER A 26 -2.46 -2.49 9.33
N VAL A 27 -3.21 -1.38 9.40
CA VAL A 27 -2.90 -0.13 8.69
C VAL A 27 -1.78 0.66 9.38
N PHE A 28 -1.45 0.31 10.61
CA PHE A 28 -0.42 0.99 11.42
C PHE A 28 0.91 0.26 11.42
N ALA A 29 0.88 -1.07 11.46
CA ALA A 29 2.08 -1.89 11.57
C ALA A 29 2.91 -1.90 10.29
N GLY A 30 4.19 -2.28 10.42
CA GLY A 30 5.12 -2.41 9.32
C GLY A 30 5.30 -3.86 8.85
N GLN A 31 5.62 -4.03 7.56
CA GLN A 31 5.89 -5.32 6.93
C GLN A 31 7.24 -5.89 7.40
N THR A 32 7.19 -6.85 8.32
CA THR A 32 8.39 -7.42 8.94
C THR A 32 9.32 -8.13 7.94
N LEU A 33 8.79 -8.64 6.82
CA LEU A 33 9.60 -9.23 5.76
C LEU A 33 10.56 -8.23 5.07
N LEU A 34 10.38 -6.92 5.29
CA LEU A 34 11.30 -5.88 4.80
C LEU A 34 12.48 -5.63 5.75
N ILE A 35 12.47 -6.16 6.98
CA ILE A 35 13.60 -6.04 7.90
C ILE A 35 14.85 -6.68 7.28
N SER A 36 15.96 -5.93 7.21
CA SER A 36 17.27 -6.43 6.76
C SER A 36 17.96 -7.19 7.89
N PRO A 37 18.33 -8.47 7.68
CA PRO A 37 19.18 -9.19 8.63
C PRO A 37 20.55 -8.55 8.81
N GLU A 38 21.12 -7.96 7.76
CA GLU A 38 22.43 -7.30 7.80
C GLU A 38 22.42 -6.12 8.78
N LEU A 39 21.36 -5.29 8.77
CA LEU A 39 21.22 -4.21 9.75
C LEU A 39 21.01 -4.72 11.19
N LEU A 40 20.45 -5.92 11.36
CA LEU A 40 20.39 -6.56 12.68
C LEU A 40 21.77 -7.05 13.14
N ILE A 41 22.64 -7.48 12.21
CA ILE A 41 24.04 -7.81 12.52
C ILE A 41 24.81 -6.55 12.94
N GLU A 42 24.67 -5.46 12.22
CA GLU A 42 25.29 -4.17 12.57
C GLU A 42 24.89 -3.70 13.98
N LYS A 43 23.61 -3.90 14.36
CA LYS A 43 23.10 -3.63 15.70
C LYS A 43 23.43 -4.71 16.73
N LYS A 44 24.22 -5.72 16.36
CA LYS A 44 24.63 -6.87 17.22
C LYS A 44 23.44 -7.70 17.75
N LEU A 45 22.33 -7.67 17.07
CA LEU A 45 21.14 -8.48 17.35
C LEU A 45 21.17 -9.83 16.63
N LEU A 46 22.03 -9.97 15.61
CA LEU A 46 22.39 -11.22 14.95
C LEU A 46 23.90 -11.28 14.75
N THR A 47 24.41 -12.47 14.45
CA THR A 47 25.78 -12.71 13.99
C THR A 47 25.76 -13.21 12.54
N GLU A 48 26.90 -13.15 11.84
CA GLU A 48 27.03 -13.75 10.49
C GLU A 48 26.68 -15.25 10.50
N ALA A 49 27.01 -15.97 11.59
CA ALA A 49 26.67 -17.38 11.73
C ALA A 49 25.16 -17.65 11.84
N ASP A 50 24.38 -16.69 12.33
CA ASP A 50 22.92 -16.84 12.48
C ASP A 50 22.22 -16.81 11.15
N VAL A 51 22.72 -16.03 10.20
CA VAL A 51 22.09 -15.86 8.86
C VAL A 51 22.48 -16.95 7.88
N HIS A 52 23.51 -17.76 8.19
CA HIS A 52 23.96 -18.85 7.34
C HIS A 52 23.50 -20.23 7.84
N PRO A 53 23.22 -21.19 6.90
CA PRO A 53 23.21 -20.99 5.46
C PRO A 53 21.96 -20.22 4.99
N ILE A 54 22.15 -19.30 4.04
CA ILE A 54 21.04 -18.62 3.40
C ILE A 54 20.33 -19.61 2.45
N PRO A 55 19.01 -19.82 2.55
CA PRO A 55 18.28 -20.64 1.60
C PRO A 55 18.42 -20.11 0.17
N GLU A 56 18.40 -21.01 -0.82
CA GLU A 56 18.34 -20.61 -2.21
C GLU A 56 16.99 -19.97 -2.52
N PHE A 57 16.99 -18.70 -2.95
CA PHE A 57 15.82 -17.93 -3.34
C PHE A 57 15.86 -17.62 -4.83
N ASN A 58 14.68 -17.55 -5.48
CA ASN A 58 14.58 -16.98 -6.81
C ASN A 58 15.04 -15.52 -6.81
N ALA A 59 15.82 -15.14 -7.81
CA ALA A 59 16.31 -13.78 -7.91
C ALA A 59 15.25 -12.78 -8.37
N ASP A 60 14.32 -13.22 -9.22
CA ASP A 60 13.30 -12.40 -9.90
C ASP A 60 11.89 -12.50 -9.28
N ARG A 61 11.68 -13.45 -8.35
CA ARG A 61 10.36 -13.68 -7.72
C ARG A 61 10.50 -13.95 -6.22
N VAL A 62 9.53 -13.44 -5.45
CA VAL A 62 9.40 -13.73 -4.02
C VAL A 62 8.69 -15.06 -3.84
N ASP A 63 9.29 -15.96 -3.06
CA ASP A 63 8.66 -17.12 -2.44
C ASP A 63 8.31 -16.73 -1.00
N TYR A 64 7.08 -16.30 -0.77
CA TYR A 64 6.65 -15.77 0.52
C TYR A 64 6.74 -16.80 1.65
N ASP A 65 6.38 -18.05 1.41
CA ASP A 65 6.42 -19.11 2.44
C ASP A 65 7.86 -19.37 2.88
N LYS A 66 8.76 -19.48 1.90
CA LYS A 66 10.17 -19.74 2.16
C LYS A 66 10.87 -18.57 2.86
N VAL A 67 10.59 -17.32 2.40
CA VAL A 67 11.19 -16.13 3.02
C VAL A 67 10.61 -15.87 4.41
N THR A 68 9.33 -16.13 4.63
CA THR A 68 8.68 -16.01 5.93
C THR A 68 9.30 -16.99 6.93
N THR A 69 9.43 -18.27 6.55
CA THR A 69 10.05 -19.30 7.39
C THR A 69 11.48 -18.92 7.78
N TYR A 70 12.30 -18.53 6.82
CA TYR A 70 13.68 -18.13 7.05
C TYR A 70 13.78 -16.89 7.95
N LYS A 71 13.10 -15.80 7.59
CA LYS A 71 13.19 -14.54 8.35
C LYS A 71 12.60 -14.65 9.76
N THR A 72 11.47 -15.37 9.92
CA THR A 72 10.91 -15.61 11.26
C THR A 72 11.91 -16.31 12.17
N SER A 73 12.67 -17.28 11.65
CA SER A 73 13.70 -17.96 12.44
C SER A 73 14.83 -17.00 12.89
N LEU A 74 15.23 -16.09 12.01
CA LEU A 74 16.23 -15.05 12.32
C LEU A 74 15.68 -14.05 13.34
N PHE A 75 14.45 -13.59 13.17
CA PHE A 75 13.85 -12.61 14.07
C PHE A 75 13.66 -13.14 15.49
N LYS A 76 13.34 -14.44 15.65
CA LYS A 76 13.31 -15.08 16.97
C LYS A 76 14.68 -15.07 17.64
N LYS A 77 15.75 -15.38 16.90
CA LYS A 77 17.12 -15.27 17.43
C LYS A 77 17.47 -13.83 17.78
N ALA A 78 17.17 -12.87 16.90
CA ALA A 78 17.42 -11.47 17.15
C ALA A 78 16.69 -10.96 18.40
N TYR A 79 15.46 -11.41 18.63
CA TYR A 79 14.68 -11.11 19.82
C TYR A 79 15.34 -11.68 21.09
N GLU A 80 15.78 -12.93 21.06
CA GLU A 80 16.52 -13.52 22.19
C GLU A 80 17.82 -12.75 22.51
N HIS A 81 18.60 -12.38 21.47
CA HIS A 81 19.77 -11.53 21.67
C HIS A 81 19.39 -10.17 22.26
N PHE A 82 18.35 -9.52 21.73
CA PHE A 82 17.85 -8.24 22.25
C PHE A 82 17.55 -8.33 23.74
N ARG A 83 16.82 -9.35 24.18
CA ARG A 83 16.46 -9.53 25.60
C ARG A 83 17.65 -9.67 26.54
N HIS A 84 18.77 -10.20 26.04
CA HIS A 84 19.93 -10.53 26.89
C HIS A 84 21.10 -9.57 26.72
N THR A 85 21.21 -8.88 25.58
CA THR A 85 22.42 -8.13 25.22
C THR A 85 22.16 -6.69 24.82
N ALA A 86 20.89 -6.23 24.72
CA ALA A 86 20.58 -4.86 24.37
C ALA A 86 21.22 -3.89 25.37
N ASP A 87 21.95 -2.91 24.84
CA ASP A 87 22.51 -1.85 25.65
C ASP A 87 21.43 -0.83 26.08
N LYS A 88 21.82 0.08 26.99
CA LYS A 88 20.89 1.05 27.53
C LYS A 88 20.26 1.95 26.46
N ASN A 89 21.01 2.36 25.45
CA ASN A 89 20.50 3.24 24.40
C ASN A 89 19.42 2.53 23.54
N LEU A 90 19.68 1.27 23.17
CA LEU A 90 18.72 0.47 22.40
C LEU A 90 17.42 0.21 23.19
N LEU A 91 17.54 0.00 24.51
CA LEU A 91 16.37 -0.15 25.39
C LEU A 91 15.57 1.17 25.50
N GLU A 92 16.24 2.32 25.63
CA GLU A 92 15.59 3.63 25.66
C GLU A 92 14.87 3.94 24.32
N GLU A 93 15.47 3.58 23.18
CA GLU A 93 14.82 3.68 21.86
C GLU A 93 13.58 2.77 21.77
N TYR A 94 13.67 1.55 22.27
CA TYR A 94 12.57 0.60 22.31
C TYR A 94 11.41 1.08 23.18
N ASP A 95 11.71 1.59 24.40
CA ASP A 95 10.70 2.15 25.31
C ASP A 95 10.01 3.38 24.70
N SER A 96 10.79 4.25 24.05
CA SER A 96 10.25 5.39 23.29
C SER A 96 9.35 4.95 22.13
N PHE A 97 9.75 3.93 21.41
CA PHE A 97 8.92 3.36 20.32
C PHE A 97 7.59 2.84 20.86
N GLN A 98 7.59 2.06 21.94
CA GLN A 98 6.37 1.55 22.56
C GLN A 98 5.45 2.70 23.01
N SER A 99 5.99 3.65 23.74
CA SER A 99 5.23 4.81 24.26
C SER A 99 4.59 5.63 23.14
N ASN A 100 5.32 5.88 22.05
CA ASN A 100 4.85 6.67 20.90
C ASN A 100 3.85 5.94 20.00
N ASN A 101 3.69 4.65 20.17
CA ASN A 101 2.83 3.79 19.32
C ASN A 101 1.79 3.00 20.11
N GLN A 102 1.63 3.26 21.41
CA GLN A 102 0.72 2.55 22.31
C GLN A 102 -0.73 2.48 21.78
N TYR A 103 -1.18 3.50 21.04
CA TYR A 103 -2.54 3.62 20.51
C TYR A 103 -2.93 2.54 19.47
N TRP A 104 -1.95 1.76 18.96
CA TRP A 104 -2.20 0.64 18.05
C TRP A 104 -1.36 -0.61 18.37
N LEU A 105 -0.17 -0.43 18.96
CA LEU A 105 0.85 -1.46 19.07
C LEU A 105 0.40 -2.63 19.96
N ASP A 106 -0.25 -2.33 21.09
CA ASP A 106 -0.70 -3.36 22.03
C ASP A 106 -1.84 -4.22 21.44
N ASP A 107 -2.76 -3.59 20.69
CA ASP A 107 -3.82 -4.31 19.98
C ASP A 107 -3.26 -5.17 18.86
N TYR A 108 -2.35 -4.64 18.05
CA TYR A 108 -1.69 -5.38 17.00
C TYR A 108 -0.90 -6.59 17.54
N CYS A 109 -0.11 -6.39 18.59
CA CYS A 109 0.70 -7.47 19.14
C CYS A 109 -0.14 -8.58 19.78
N LEU A 110 -1.19 -8.22 20.49
CA LEU A 110 -2.15 -9.20 21.02
C LEU A 110 -2.89 -9.94 19.89
N TYR A 111 -3.33 -9.21 18.86
CA TYR A 111 -3.97 -9.80 17.68
C TYR A 111 -3.05 -10.82 16.98
N MET A 112 -1.79 -10.47 16.72
CA MET A 112 -0.85 -11.37 16.06
C MET A 112 -0.49 -12.58 16.92
N ALA A 113 -0.31 -12.40 18.22
CA ALA A 113 -0.08 -13.48 19.16
C ALA A 113 -1.31 -14.42 19.28
N GLY A 114 -2.52 -13.84 19.27
CA GLY A 114 -3.77 -14.57 19.21
C GLY A 114 -3.93 -15.37 17.91
N LYS A 115 -3.53 -14.76 16.78
CA LYS A 115 -3.54 -15.41 15.47
C LYS A 115 -2.61 -16.61 15.41
N ASP A 116 -1.39 -16.50 15.97
CA ASP A 116 -0.47 -17.63 16.09
C ASP A 116 -1.03 -18.73 16.99
N TYR A 117 -1.60 -18.36 18.13
CA TYR A 117 -2.26 -19.30 19.07
C TYR A 117 -3.39 -20.10 18.40
N HIS A 118 -4.13 -19.47 17.49
CA HIS A 118 -5.23 -20.09 16.72
C HIS A 118 -4.77 -20.60 15.33
N ASN A 119 -3.48 -20.87 15.14
CA ASN A 119 -2.93 -21.44 13.89
C ASN A 119 -3.29 -20.64 12.63
N GLY A 120 -3.35 -19.32 12.73
CA GLY A 120 -3.63 -18.43 11.61
C GLY A 120 -5.11 -18.25 11.27
N LEU A 121 -6.03 -18.82 12.04
CA LEU A 121 -7.48 -18.61 11.84
C LEU A 121 -7.83 -17.12 11.91
N PRO A 122 -8.79 -16.65 11.13
CA PRO A 122 -9.28 -15.28 11.22
C PRO A 122 -9.91 -15.03 12.59
N TRP A 123 -9.80 -13.79 13.09
CA TRP A 123 -10.22 -13.44 14.45
C TRP A 123 -11.71 -13.69 14.74
N TYR A 124 -12.58 -13.64 13.76
CA TYR A 124 -14.00 -13.92 13.89
C TYR A 124 -14.34 -15.44 14.01
N GLU A 125 -13.30 -16.27 14.00
CA GLU A 125 -13.37 -17.71 14.29
C GLU A 125 -12.72 -18.07 15.65
N TRP A 126 -12.26 -17.06 16.42
CA TRP A 126 -11.69 -17.28 17.74
C TRP A 126 -12.77 -17.48 18.78
N GLU A 127 -12.40 -17.99 19.97
CA GLU A 127 -13.30 -18.09 21.11
C GLU A 127 -13.77 -16.72 21.61
N ASP A 128 -14.98 -16.68 22.16
CA ASP A 128 -15.66 -15.47 22.63
C ASP A 128 -14.78 -14.60 23.57
N SER A 129 -13.96 -15.25 24.42
CA SER A 129 -13.07 -14.57 25.37
C SER A 129 -11.92 -13.79 24.74
N LEU A 130 -11.63 -14.00 23.43
CA LEU A 130 -10.67 -13.21 22.67
C LEU A 130 -11.32 -12.51 21.47
N LEU A 131 -12.43 -13.05 20.96
CA LEU A 131 -13.21 -12.39 19.91
C LEU A 131 -13.73 -11.03 20.37
N ASP A 132 -14.29 -10.95 21.60
CA ASP A 132 -14.81 -9.72 22.20
C ASP A 132 -14.47 -9.66 23.71
N PRO A 133 -13.16 -9.48 24.04
CA PRO A 133 -12.69 -9.66 25.40
C PRO A 133 -13.16 -8.54 26.32
N THR A 134 -13.71 -8.93 27.46
CA THR A 134 -13.84 -8.02 28.62
C THR A 134 -12.44 -7.56 29.06
N PRO A 135 -12.29 -6.44 29.80
CA PRO A 135 -10.99 -6.01 30.32
C PRO A 135 -10.23 -7.09 31.11
N LYS A 136 -10.96 -7.94 31.83
CA LYS A 136 -10.38 -9.06 32.60
C LYS A 136 -9.86 -10.18 31.69
N GLU A 137 -10.62 -10.55 30.69
CA GLU A 137 -10.24 -11.57 29.71
C GLU A 137 -9.04 -11.09 28.88
N ARG A 138 -9.07 -9.82 28.41
CA ARG A 138 -7.93 -9.18 27.74
C ARG A 138 -6.68 -9.25 28.60
N ALA A 139 -6.74 -8.88 29.88
CA ALA A 139 -5.60 -8.98 30.80
C ALA A 139 -5.09 -10.42 30.96
N SER A 140 -6.01 -11.41 30.95
CA SER A 140 -5.66 -12.83 31.00
C SER A 140 -4.93 -13.29 29.75
N TRP A 141 -5.41 -12.89 28.56
CA TRP A 141 -4.77 -13.16 27.28
C TRP A 141 -3.40 -12.47 27.15
N MET A 142 -3.30 -11.19 27.56
CA MET A 142 -2.03 -10.47 27.59
C MET A 142 -0.98 -11.18 28.46
N LYS A 143 -1.41 -11.80 29.57
CA LYS A 143 -0.52 -12.57 30.44
C LYS A 143 -0.18 -13.94 29.84
N LEU A 144 -1.14 -14.63 29.23
CA LEU A 144 -0.94 -15.94 28.61
C LEU A 144 0.05 -15.88 27.45
N LEU A 145 -0.10 -14.85 26.60
CA LEU A 145 0.67 -14.67 25.37
C LEU A 145 1.81 -13.64 25.52
N ALA A 146 2.27 -13.37 26.73
CA ALA A 146 3.21 -12.27 27.02
C ALA A 146 4.50 -12.37 26.18
N SER A 147 5.03 -13.56 25.99
CA SER A 147 6.27 -13.79 25.22
C SER A 147 6.10 -13.48 23.74
N GLU A 148 4.99 -13.92 23.16
CA GLU A 148 4.64 -13.71 21.76
C GLU A 148 4.32 -12.24 21.51
N ILE A 149 3.62 -11.58 22.41
CA ILE A 149 3.33 -10.13 22.36
C ILE A 149 4.63 -9.33 22.37
N ASP A 150 5.56 -9.65 23.27
CA ASP A 150 6.85 -8.94 23.33
C ASP A 150 7.72 -9.19 22.09
N TYR A 151 7.65 -10.40 21.51
CA TYR A 151 8.27 -10.68 20.22
C TYR A 151 7.70 -9.79 19.10
N TYR A 152 6.38 -9.67 19.00
CA TYR A 152 5.73 -8.82 17.99
C TYR A 152 6.05 -7.33 18.20
N ARG A 153 6.15 -6.84 19.44
CA ARG A 153 6.61 -5.49 19.72
C ARG A 153 8.04 -5.25 19.24
N PHE A 154 8.94 -6.20 19.52
CA PHE A 154 10.32 -6.12 19.10
C PHE A 154 10.46 -6.08 17.57
N ILE A 155 9.79 -6.96 16.82
CA ILE A 155 9.93 -6.96 15.35
C ILE A 155 9.31 -5.71 14.72
N GLN A 156 8.28 -5.12 15.30
CA GLN A 156 7.76 -3.82 14.86
C GLN A 156 8.77 -2.71 15.14
N PHE A 157 9.38 -2.69 16.31
CA PHE A 157 10.49 -1.77 16.62
C PHE A 157 11.62 -1.90 15.60
N ALA A 158 12.05 -3.11 15.30
CA ALA A 158 13.12 -3.36 14.32
C ALA A 158 12.75 -2.85 12.92
N PHE A 159 11.51 -3.08 12.48
CA PHE A 159 11.03 -2.55 11.20
C PHE A 159 11.06 -1.02 11.18
N PHE A 160 10.46 -0.37 12.17
CA PHE A 160 10.34 1.10 12.17
C PHE A 160 11.70 1.78 12.36
N SER A 161 12.61 1.21 13.15
CA SER A 161 13.97 1.70 13.27
C SER A 161 14.67 1.73 11.91
N GLN A 162 14.65 0.62 11.17
CA GLN A 162 15.27 0.55 9.84
C GLN A 162 14.53 1.42 8.80
N TRP A 163 13.21 1.49 8.84
CA TRP A 163 12.43 2.30 7.92
C TRP A 163 12.71 3.79 8.09
N TYR A 164 12.75 4.28 9.32
CA TYR A 164 13.03 5.69 9.57
C TYR A 164 14.47 6.08 9.24
N GLU A 165 15.43 5.19 9.45
CA GLU A 165 16.81 5.38 9.00
C GLU A 165 16.88 5.50 7.46
N LEU A 166 16.17 4.62 6.74
CA LEU A 166 16.08 4.67 5.27
C LEU A 166 15.40 5.95 4.77
N LYS A 167 14.27 6.33 5.39
CA LYS A 167 13.55 7.57 5.05
C LYS A 167 14.43 8.80 5.25
N ASP A 168 15.09 8.90 6.39
CA ASP A 168 16.01 10.00 6.70
C ASP A 168 17.17 10.05 5.69
N TYR A 169 17.74 8.91 5.33
CA TYR A 169 18.75 8.83 4.28
C TYR A 169 18.22 9.32 2.92
N ALA A 170 17.02 8.89 2.51
CA ALA A 170 16.39 9.32 1.26
C ALA A 170 16.15 10.85 1.28
N ASN A 171 15.56 11.38 2.36
CA ASN A 171 15.29 12.80 2.49
C ASN A 171 16.58 13.65 2.48
N LYS A 172 17.65 13.22 3.14
CA LYS A 172 18.98 13.85 3.07
C LYS A 172 19.59 13.86 1.66
N LYS A 173 19.17 12.95 0.79
CA LYS A 173 19.53 12.90 -0.63
C LYS A 173 18.56 13.69 -1.53
N GLY A 174 17.60 14.40 -0.96
CA GLY A 174 16.58 15.15 -1.69
C GLY A 174 15.51 14.27 -2.34
N ILE A 175 15.29 13.06 -1.81
CA ILE A 175 14.26 12.13 -2.27
C ILE A 175 13.12 12.09 -1.25
N ALA A 176 11.94 12.54 -1.64
CA ALA A 176 10.72 12.37 -0.85
C ALA A 176 10.06 11.01 -1.14
N ILE A 177 9.43 10.42 -0.13
CA ILE A 177 8.76 9.13 -0.25
C ILE A 177 7.26 9.35 -0.34
N ILE A 178 6.65 8.82 -1.41
CA ILE A 178 5.20 8.74 -1.59
C ILE A 178 4.75 7.39 -1.07
N GLY A 179 3.94 7.39 -0.02
CA GLY A 179 3.26 6.19 0.48
C GLY A 179 1.89 5.99 -0.15
N ASP A 180 1.27 4.86 0.19
CA ASP A 180 -0.05 4.48 -0.30
C ASP A 180 -0.93 4.01 0.87
N ILE A 181 -2.16 4.52 0.94
CA ILE A 181 -3.14 4.16 1.97
C ILE A 181 -4.41 3.64 1.29
N PRO A 182 -4.70 2.34 1.41
CA PRO A 182 -6.01 1.81 1.00
C PRO A 182 -7.13 2.47 1.79
N ILE A 183 -8.23 2.84 1.13
CA ILE A 183 -9.36 3.43 1.86
C ILE A 183 -9.96 2.44 2.86
N PHE A 184 -10.14 1.18 2.47
CA PHE A 184 -10.70 0.14 3.34
C PHE A 184 -9.61 -0.66 4.05
N THR A 185 -10.00 -1.36 5.12
CA THR A 185 -9.16 -2.29 5.89
C THR A 185 -9.51 -3.73 5.56
N ALA A 186 -8.57 -4.65 5.75
CA ALA A 186 -8.88 -6.08 5.63
C ALA A 186 -9.84 -6.53 6.74
N PRO A 187 -10.79 -7.44 6.45
CA PRO A 187 -11.70 -7.95 7.48
C PRO A 187 -10.96 -8.70 8.58
N ASP A 188 -9.93 -9.46 8.23
CA ASP A 188 -9.05 -10.15 9.16
C ASP A 188 -7.83 -9.25 9.47
N SER A 189 -8.05 -8.27 10.36
CA SER A 189 -7.03 -7.32 10.78
C SER A 189 -7.20 -6.91 12.25
N ALA A 190 -6.10 -6.51 12.86
CA ALA A 190 -6.09 -5.95 14.21
C ALA A 190 -6.98 -4.71 14.31
N ASP A 191 -7.04 -3.91 13.24
CA ASP A 191 -7.83 -2.68 13.18
C ASP A 191 -9.33 -2.96 13.33
N VAL A 192 -9.85 -3.95 12.59
CA VAL A 192 -11.27 -4.32 12.66
C VAL A 192 -11.57 -5.04 13.99
N TRP A 193 -10.68 -5.94 14.43
CA TRP A 193 -10.84 -6.67 15.68
C TRP A 193 -10.86 -5.73 16.90
N ALA A 194 -9.98 -4.75 16.95
CA ALA A 194 -9.86 -3.85 18.10
C ALA A 194 -10.89 -2.71 18.10
N ASN A 195 -11.51 -2.39 16.95
CA ASN A 195 -12.41 -1.24 16.80
C ASN A 195 -13.71 -1.65 16.08
N LYS A 196 -14.31 -2.76 16.53
CA LYS A 196 -15.52 -3.33 15.89
C LYS A 196 -16.65 -2.33 15.71
N GLU A 197 -16.81 -1.41 16.66
CA GLU A 197 -17.84 -0.36 16.68
C GLU A 197 -17.68 0.67 15.55
N LEU A 198 -16.52 0.72 14.91
CA LEU A 198 -16.25 1.60 13.76
C LEU A 198 -16.60 0.96 12.42
N PHE A 199 -17.05 -0.29 12.42
CA PHE A 199 -17.34 -1.05 11.21
C PHE A 199 -18.75 -1.66 11.24
N LYS A 200 -19.35 -1.85 10.08
CA LYS A 200 -20.65 -2.51 9.93
C LYS A 200 -20.51 -4.03 10.02
N LEU A 201 -20.50 -4.56 11.24
CA LEU A 201 -20.32 -5.98 11.53
C LEU A 201 -21.56 -6.58 12.21
N ASP A 202 -21.74 -7.90 12.07
CA ASP A 202 -22.66 -8.67 12.91
C ASP A 202 -22.04 -8.96 14.29
N SER A 203 -22.81 -9.54 15.19
CA SER A 203 -22.34 -9.87 16.55
C SER A 203 -21.20 -10.89 16.63
N LYS A 204 -20.87 -11.55 15.51
CA LYS A 204 -19.75 -12.48 15.38
C LYS A 204 -18.53 -11.86 14.67
N GLY A 205 -18.58 -10.58 14.38
CA GLY A 205 -17.49 -9.87 13.72
C GLY A 205 -17.43 -10.00 12.19
N HIS A 206 -18.42 -10.62 11.58
CA HIS A 206 -18.47 -10.69 10.13
C HIS A 206 -19.09 -9.43 9.52
N PRO A 207 -18.58 -8.94 8.38
CA PRO A 207 -19.18 -7.82 7.68
C PRO A 207 -20.65 -8.05 7.35
N LEU A 208 -21.53 -7.09 7.61
CA LEU A 208 -22.93 -7.11 7.16
C LEU A 208 -23.03 -6.88 5.65
N GLU A 209 -22.19 -6.00 5.15
CA GLU A 209 -22.02 -5.62 3.76
C GLU A 209 -20.53 -5.41 3.50
N VAL A 210 -20.10 -5.55 2.25
CA VAL A 210 -18.70 -5.42 1.87
C VAL A 210 -18.48 -4.39 0.79
N ALA A 211 -17.25 -3.88 0.71
CA ALA A 211 -16.83 -2.95 -0.32
C ALA A 211 -16.57 -3.67 -1.64
N GLY A 212 -16.79 -2.93 -2.73
CA GLY A 212 -16.48 -3.34 -4.08
C GLY A 212 -16.55 -2.17 -5.06
N VAL A 213 -16.57 -2.48 -6.34
CA VAL A 213 -16.86 -1.53 -7.42
C VAL A 213 -17.91 -2.12 -8.37
N PRO A 214 -18.79 -1.29 -8.95
CA PRO A 214 -19.81 -1.77 -9.87
C PRO A 214 -19.21 -2.38 -11.13
N PRO A 215 -20.01 -3.13 -11.92
CA PRO A 215 -19.64 -3.50 -13.27
C PRO A 215 -19.24 -2.28 -14.10
N ASP A 216 -18.13 -2.39 -14.80
CA ASP A 216 -17.61 -1.36 -15.67
C ASP A 216 -17.04 -1.95 -16.97
N TYR A 217 -16.34 -1.14 -17.76
CA TYR A 217 -15.69 -1.56 -18.99
C TYR A 217 -14.61 -2.66 -18.75
N PHE A 218 -13.95 -2.65 -17.58
CA PHE A 218 -12.87 -3.59 -17.25
C PHE A 218 -13.37 -4.89 -16.64
N SER A 219 -14.53 -4.86 -15.95
CA SER A 219 -15.11 -6.01 -15.27
C SER A 219 -16.63 -6.05 -15.44
N ALA A 220 -17.13 -6.96 -16.25
CA ALA A 220 -18.57 -7.16 -16.46
C ALA A 220 -19.32 -7.60 -15.19
N THR A 221 -18.63 -8.02 -14.15
CA THR A 221 -19.19 -8.43 -12.85
C THR A 221 -18.89 -7.45 -11.73
N GLY A 222 -18.13 -6.38 -12.02
CA GLY A 222 -17.53 -5.51 -11.03
C GLY A 222 -16.41 -6.21 -10.27
N GLN A 223 -15.93 -5.60 -9.21
CA GLN A 223 -14.93 -6.20 -8.31
C GLN A 223 -15.52 -6.32 -6.91
N LEU A 224 -15.47 -7.51 -6.34
CA LEU A 224 -15.85 -7.80 -4.97
C LEU A 224 -14.59 -7.83 -4.11
N TRP A 225 -14.37 -6.79 -3.30
CA TRP A 225 -13.14 -6.66 -2.50
C TRP A 225 -13.24 -7.37 -1.16
N GLY A 226 -14.45 -7.48 -0.59
CA GLY A 226 -14.68 -8.21 0.66
C GLY A 226 -14.32 -7.45 1.94
N ASN A 227 -13.82 -6.21 1.83
CA ASN A 227 -13.50 -5.37 2.97
C ASN A 227 -14.78 -4.93 3.70
N PRO A 228 -14.80 -4.89 5.05
CA PRO A 228 -15.91 -4.35 5.81
C PRO A 228 -16.10 -2.86 5.55
N LEU A 229 -17.34 -2.42 5.60
CA LEU A 229 -17.67 -1.02 5.48
C LEU A 229 -17.53 -0.31 6.84
N TYR A 230 -17.11 0.94 6.80
CA TYR A 230 -17.07 1.79 7.99
C TYR A 230 -18.47 2.19 8.44
N ASP A 231 -18.67 2.29 9.75
CA ASP A 231 -19.77 3.05 10.34
C ASP A 231 -19.35 4.53 10.41
N TRP A 232 -19.68 5.26 9.34
CA TRP A 232 -19.30 6.68 9.23
C TRP A 232 -19.99 7.57 10.26
N ASP A 233 -21.12 7.14 10.82
CA ASP A 233 -21.82 7.91 11.85
C ASP A 233 -21.12 7.74 13.20
N ALA A 234 -20.71 6.53 13.54
CA ALA A 234 -19.86 6.27 14.71
C ALA A 234 -18.52 7.03 14.60
N MET A 235 -17.84 6.95 13.47
CA MET A 235 -16.59 7.68 13.24
C MET A 235 -16.76 9.21 13.30
N ARG A 236 -17.88 9.72 12.81
CA ARG A 236 -18.19 11.17 12.89
C ARG A 236 -18.44 11.62 14.33
N ALA A 237 -19.08 10.77 15.13
CA ALA A 237 -19.41 11.07 16.52
C ALA A 237 -18.16 11.24 17.39
N ASP A 238 -17.07 10.51 17.11
CA ASP A 238 -15.77 10.67 17.78
C ASP A 238 -14.83 11.67 17.08
N GLY A 239 -15.31 12.34 16.02
CA GLY A 239 -14.54 13.29 15.23
C GLY A 239 -13.47 12.64 14.35
N PHE A 240 -13.70 11.41 13.88
CA PHE A 240 -12.80 10.62 13.05
C PHE A 240 -11.45 10.32 13.71
N GLN A 241 -11.44 10.00 15.01
CA GLN A 241 -10.20 9.85 15.77
C GLN A 241 -9.31 8.74 15.20
N TRP A 242 -9.86 7.58 14.85
CA TRP A 242 -9.11 6.49 14.24
C TRP A 242 -8.45 6.91 12.92
N TRP A 243 -9.15 7.67 12.06
CA TRP A 243 -8.59 8.19 10.82
C TRP A 243 -7.51 9.27 11.05
N LYS A 244 -7.67 10.10 12.09
CA LYS A 244 -6.64 11.06 12.50
C LYS A 244 -5.36 10.35 12.93
N ASP A 245 -5.49 9.26 13.68
CA ASP A 245 -4.33 8.48 14.11
C ASP A 245 -3.68 7.74 12.94
N ARG A 246 -4.49 7.22 12.02
CA ARG A 246 -4.01 6.61 10.77
C ARG A 246 -3.19 7.58 9.92
N ILE A 247 -3.69 8.80 9.71
CA ILE A 247 -2.97 9.80 8.91
C ILE A 247 -1.72 10.33 9.61
N ARG A 248 -1.73 10.50 10.94
CA ARG A 248 -0.54 10.83 11.72
C ARG A 248 0.53 9.75 11.62
N GLY A 249 0.14 8.49 11.71
CA GLY A 249 1.04 7.35 11.49
C GLY A 249 1.62 7.33 10.10
N ALA A 250 0.84 7.68 9.08
CA ALA A 250 1.31 7.81 7.71
C ALA A 250 2.30 8.98 7.53
N ALA A 251 2.03 10.14 8.13
CA ALA A 251 2.91 11.31 8.08
C ALA A 251 4.31 11.05 8.68
N LYS A 252 4.41 10.15 9.67
CA LYS A 252 5.71 9.70 10.18
C LYS A 252 6.46 8.84 9.16
N ARG A 253 5.73 8.00 8.39
CA ARG A 253 6.33 7.03 7.44
C ARG A 253 6.64 7.64 6.09
N TYR A 254 5.88 8.61 5.63
CA TYR A 254 5.90 9.13 4.26
C TYR A 254 5.97 10.66 4.25
N ASP A 255 6.37 11.22 3.13
CA ASP A 255 6.39 12.66 2.90
C ASP A 255 5.14 13.12 2.12
N VAL A 256 4.62 12.25 1.25
CA VAL A 256 3.38 12.41 0.49
C VAL A 256 2.59 11.11 0.59
N VAL A 257 1.27 11.15 0.53
CA VAL A 257 0.41 9.95 0.59
C VAL A 257 -0.60 9.93 -0.54
N ARG A 258 -0.63 8.83 -1.29
CA ARG A 258 -1.72 8.50 -2.18
C ARG A 258 -2.87 7.88 -1.37
N LEU A 259 -4.04 8.50 -1.40
CA LEU A 259 -5.28 7.91 -0.90
C LEU A 259 -5.92 7.09 -2.00
N ASP A 260 -5.82 5.77 -1.85
CA ASP A 260 -6.39 4.81 -2.77
C ASP A 260 -7.92 4.82 -2.70
N HIS A 261 -8.56 4.70 -3.86
CA HIS A 261 -10.02 4.77 -4.03
C HIS A 261 -10.66 6.00 -3.37
N PHE A 262 -10.08 7.18 -3.62
CA PHE A 262 -10.51 8.47 -3.03
C PHE A 262 -12.00 8.76 -3.22
N ARG A 263 -12.62 8.25 -4.32
CA ARG A 263 -14.05 8.42 -4.57
C ARG A 263 -14.93 7.93 -3.42
N ALA A 264 -14.48 6.93 -2.63
CA ALA A 264 -15.23 6.40 -1.49
C ALA A 264 -15.51 7.45 -0.41
N ILE A 265 -14.73 8.53 -0.38
CA ILE A 265 -15.01 9.67 0.50
C ILE A 265 -16.30 10.41 0.07
N SER A 266 -16.63 10.42 -1.22
CA SER A 266 -17.91 10.96 -1.73
C SER A 266 -19.02 9.91 -1.69
N SER A 267 -18.79 8.78 -2.33
CA SER A 267 -19.70 7.64 -2.36
C SER A 267 -18.95 6.35 -2.68
N TYR A 268 -19.38 5.24 -2.12
CA TYR A 268 -18.78 3.94 -2.28
C TYR A 268 -19.80 2.87 -2.67
N TRP A 269 -19.32 1.82 -3.34
CA TRP A 269 -20.16 0.72 -3.77
C TRP A 269 -20.31 -0.32 -2.66
N VAL A 270 -21.52 -0.58 -2.26
CA VAL A 270 -21.89 -1.53 -1.20
C VAL A 270 -22.41 -2.79 -1.85
N VAL A 271 -21.88 -3.94 -1.43
CA VAL A 271 -22.33 -5.24 -1.89
C VAL A 271 -22.86 -6.04 -0.70
N PRO A 272 -24.07 -6.63 -0.76
CA PRO A 272 -24.56 -7.49 0.30
C PRO A 272 -23.63 -8.68 0.55
N ARG A 273 -23.46 -9.07 1.81
CA ARG A 273 -22.68 -10.26 2.18
C ARG A 273 -23.23 -11.51 1.51
N GLY A 274 -22.33 -12.34 1.01
CA GLY A 274 -22.68 -13.62 0.37
C GLY A 274 -22.90 -13.53 -1.15
N GLU A 275 -22.92 -12.33 -1.72
CA GLU A 275 -22.91 -12.18 -3.17
C GLU A 275 -21.59 -12.69 -3.76
N LEU A 276 -21.67 -13.33 -4.95
CA LEU A 276 -20.49 -13.84 -5.66
C LEU A 276 -19.88 -12.82 -6.62
N THR A 277 -20.59 -11.73 -6.88
CA THR A 277 -20.17 -10.64 -7.78
C THR A 277 -20.62 -9.30 -7.22
N ALA A 278 -20.05 -8.22 -7.72
CA ALA A 278 -20.45 -6.89 -7.30
C ALA A 278 -21.72 -6.32 -8.02
N ARG A 279 -22.39 -7.12 -8.86
CA ARG A 279 -23.55 -6.65 -9.66
C ARG A 279 -24.74 -6.22 -8.83
N GLY A 280 -25.00 -6.92 -7.73
CA GLY A 280 -26.16 -6.67 -6.86
C GLY A 280 -25.97 -5.52 -5.87
N GLY A 281 -24.91 -4.73 -6.01
CA GLY A 281 -24.60 -3.64 -5.11
C GLY A 281 -25.40 -2.35 -5.38
N HIS A 282 -25.12 -1.34 -4.54
CA HIS A 282 -25.67 0.00 -4.66
C HIS A 282 -24.71 1.06 -4.15
N TRP A 283 -24.90 2.31 -4.55
CA TRP A 283 -24.10 3.43 -4.06
C TRP A 283 -24.60 3.89 -2.69
N ALA A 284 -23.67 4.06 -1.76
CA ALA A 284 -23.92 4.68 -0.45
C ALA A 284 -23.06 5.95 -0.29
N PRO A 285 -23.56 6.97 0.46
CA PRO A 285 -22.81 8.19 0.69
C PRO A 285 -21.60 7.95 1.61
N GLY A 286 -20.47 8.55 1.25
CA GLY A 286 -19.26 8.56 2.07
C GLY A 286 -19.26 9.65 3.14
N PRO A 287 -18.16 9.77 3.93
CA PRO A 287 -18.05 10.75 5.01
C PRO A 287 -17.94 12.20 4.51
N GLY A 288 -17.65 12.40 3.23
CA GLY A 288 -17.57 13.70 2.59
C GLY A 288 -16.41 14.57 3.06
N PRO A 289 -16.55 15.92 2.91
CA PRO A 289 -15.50 16.88 3.26
C PRO A 289 -15.09 16.85 4.74
N ALA A 290 -15.96 16.34 5.63
CA ALA A 290 -15.68 16.30 7.06
C ALA A 290 -14.48 15.41 7.40
N LEU A 291 -14.36 14.26 6.72
CA LEU A 291 -13.17 13.41 6.86
C LEU A 291 -11.92 14.13 6.37
N LEU A 292 -11.94 14.74 5.18
CA LEU A 292 -10.78 15.47 4.63
C LEU A 292 -10.31 16.58 5.56
N GLN A 293 -11.25 17.33 6.15
CA GLN A 293 -10.92 18.35 7.15
C GLN A 293 -10.26 17.74 8.39
N ALA A 294 -10.74 16.59 8.86
CA ALA A 294 -10.14 15.89 10.00
C ALA A 294 -8.71 15.40 9.68
N LEU A 295 -8.48 14.86 8.48
CA LEU A 295 -7.15 14.42 8.03
C LEU A 295 -6.18 15.60 7.94
N HIS A 296 -6.59 16.69 7.28
CA HIS A 296 -5.75 17.89 7.17
C HIS A 296 -5.43 18.50 8.54
N THR A 297 -6.42 18.53 9.46
CA THR A 297 -6.17 19.02 10.82
C THR A 297 -5.19 18.14 11.61
N ALA A 298 -5.21 16.84 11.36
CA ALA A 298 -4.36 15.88 12.07
C ALA A 298 -2.92 15.85 11.54
N ALA A 299 -2.71 16.14 10.25
CA ALA A 299 -1.41 16.13 9.58
C ALA A 299 -1.35 17.25 8.52
N PRO A 300 -1.27 18.54 8.94
CA PRO A 300 -1.39 19.68 8.03
C PRO A 300 -0.26 19.79 6.99
N GLU A 301 0.92 19.23 7.31
CA GLU A 301 2.09 19.28 6.44
C GLU A 301 2.15 18.08 5.45
N LEU A 302 1.25 17.08 5.60
CA LEU A 302 1.25 15.91 4.74
C LEU A 302 0.49 16.21 3.44
N GLU A 303 1.19 16.13 2.33
CA GLU A 303 0.57 16.23 1.01
C GLU A 303 -0.17 14.95 0.65
N LEU A 304 -1.37 15.12 0.05
CA LEU A 304 -2.22 14.00 -0.35
C LEU A 304 -2.40 13.99 -1.88
N ILE A 305 -2.36 12.80 -2.47
CA ILE A 305 -2.74 12.53 -3.87
C ILE A 305 -4.07 11.78 -3.85
N ALA A 306 -5.04 12.24 -4.61
CA ALA A 306 -6.34 11.58 -4.75
C ALA A 306 -6.28 10.55 -5.89
N GLU A 307 -6.50 9.26 -5.58
CA GLU A 307 -6.75 8.28 -6.62
C GLU A 307 -8.21 8.44 -7.08
N ASP A 308 -8.39 9.17 -8.19
CA ASP A 308 -9.67 9.50 -8.83
C ASP A 308 -9.86 8.72 -10.14
N LEU A 309 -9.63 7.41 -10.12
CA LEU A 309 -9.78 6.50 -11.25
C LEU A 309 -11.13 5.76 -11.21
N GLY A 310 -11.50 5.13 -12.32
CA GLY A 310 -12.75 4.38 -12.46
C GLY A 310 -13.97 5.25 -12.76
N THR A 311 -15.12 4.93 -12.19
CA THR A 311 -16.39 5.67 -12.42
C THR A 311 -16.37 6.98 -11.62
N ILE A 312 -16.11 8.11 -12.25
CA ILE A 312 -16.00 9.43 -11.62
C ILE A 312 -17.16 10.30 -12.04
N ASP A 313 -18.04 10.62 -11.10
CA ASP A 313 -19.16 11.54 -11.26
C ASP A 313 -18.79 12.98 -10.85
N ASP A 314 -19.73 13.91 -11.00
CA ASP A 314 -19.49 15.31 -10.70
C ASP A 314 -19.31 15.61 -9.21
N ASP A 315 -19.90 14.78 -8.32
CA ASP A 315 -19.71 14.93 -6.89
C ASP A 315 -18.28 14.59 -6.48
N VAL A 316 -17.74 13.51 -7.03
CA VAL A 316 -16.32 13.14 -6.85
C VAL A 316 -15.40 14.22 -7.41
N ARG A 317 -15.67 14.73 -8.63
CA ARG A 317 -14.87 15.82 -9.22
C ARG A 317 -14.88 17.08 -8.35
N ARG A 318 -16.04 17.45 -7.81
CA ARG A 318 -16.16 18.58 -6.87
C ARG A 318 -15.41 18.33 -5.56
N LEU A 319 -15.44 17.11 -5.06
CA LEU A 319 -14.73 16.75 -3.82
C LEU A 319 -13.21 16.83 -4.02
N VAL A 320 -12.67 16.25 -5.10
CA VAL A 320 -11.24 16.35 -5.46
C VAL A 320 -10.82 17.82 -5.62
N ALA A 321 -11.60 18.61 -6.36
CA ALA A 321 -11.29 20.04 -6.54
C ALA A 321 -11.28 20.82 -5.22
N ARG A 322 -12.17 20.50 -4.26
CA ARG A 322 -12.24 21.14 -2.96
C ARG A 322 -11.14 20.67 -1.99
N SER A 323 -10.69 19.44 -2.14
CA SER A 323 -9.64 18.88 -1.27
C SER A 323 -8.27 19.54 -1.50
N GLY A 324 -8.06 20.15 -2.68
CA GLY A 324 -6.75 20.64 -3.08
C GLY A 324 -5.75 19.52 -3.43
N CYS A 325 -6.17 18.27 -3.44
CA CYS A 325 -5.30 17.14 -3.82
C CYS A 325 -5.17 17.04 -5.35
N PRO A 326 -3.97 16.83 -5.90
CA PRO A 326 -3.84 16.45 -7.30
C PRO A 326 -4.47 15.07 -7.54
N GLY A 327 -5.27 14.96 -8.61
CA GLY A 327 -5.82 13.70 -9.07
C GLY A 327 -4.84 12.93 -9.95
N MET A 328 -5.12 11.66 -10.21
CA MET A 328 -4.27 10.78 -11.01
C MET A 328 -4.66 10.77 -12.48
N ARG A 329 -3.67 10.65 -13.36
CA ARG A 329 -3.84 10.43 -14.80
C ARG A 329 -2.96 9.27 -15.22
N VAL A 330 -3.56 8.25 -15.83
CA VAL A 330 -2.88 7.01 -16.24
C VAL A 330 -2.91 6.92 -17.75
N LEU A 331 -1.76 7.02 -18.40
CA LEU A 331 -1.66 7.12 -19.86
C LEU A 331 -2.24 5.91 -20.58
N LEU A 332 -2.11 4.71 -20.00
CA LEU A 332 -2.68 3.51 -20.61
C LEU A 332 -4.22 3.55 -20.75
N PHE A 333 -4.90 4.44 -20.02
CA PHE A 333 -6.34 4.71 -20.17
C PHE A 333 -6.62 5.90 -21.11
N GLY A 334 -5.57 6.50 -21.66
CA GLY A 334 -5.66 7.71 -22.48
C GLY A 334 -5.96 7.48 -23.95
N PHE A 335 -5.80 6.27 -24.43
CA PHE A 335 -5.77 5.99 -25.87
C PHE A 335 -7.00 5.24 -26.38
N ASP A 336 -8.16 5.44 -25.73
CA ASP A 336 -9.43 5.04 -26.30
C ASP A 336 -9.65 5.73 -27.67
N PRO A 337 -10.03 4.99 -28.73
CA PRO A 337 -10.21 5.56 -30.09
C PRO A 337 -11.27 6.65 -30.20
N SER A 338 -12.18 6.82 -29.22
CA SER A 338 -13.08 7.97 -29.16
C SER A 338 -12.32 9.30 -29.02
N GLY A 339 -11.09 9.22 -28.51
CA GLY A 339 -10.19 10.37 -28.33
C GLY A 339 -10.65 11.36 -27.26
N THR A 340 -11.61 10.99 -26.40
CA THR A 340 -12.20 11.89 -25.40
C THR A 340 -11.56 11.80 -24.02
N SER A 341 -10.73 10.77 -23.79
CA SER A 341 -10.12 10.47 -22.48
C SER A 341 -9.31 11.64 -21.91
N GLU A 342 -9.55 11.98 -20.64
CA GLU A 342 -8.75 12.98 -19.90
C GLU A 342 -7.37 12.45 -19.48
N HIS A 343 -7.10 11.14 -19.64
CA HIS A 343 -5.81 10.52 -19.40
C HIS A 343 -4.83 10.67 -20.59
N ARG A 344 -5.27 11.18 -21.72
CA ARG A 344 -4.41 11.40 -22.89
C ARG A 344 -3.38 12.50 -22.59
N PRO A 345 -2.09 12.35 -22.98
CA PRO A 345 -0.99 13.25 -22.57
C PRO A 345 -1.25 14.73 -22.83
N ASP A 346 -1.91 15.08 -23.94
CA ASP A 346 -2.23 16.46 -24.33
C ASP A 346 -3.41 17.06 -23.55
N ARG A 347 -4.16 16.23 -22.80
CA ARG A 347 -5.31 16.62 -21.96
C ARG A 347 -5.02 16.60 -20.46
N VAL A 348 -3.86 16.08 -20.07
CA VAL A 348 -3.45 16.05 -18.67
C VAL A 348 -3.39 17.48 -18.11
N ARG A 349 -4.06 17.70 -16.98
CA ARG A 349 -4.09 19.01 -16.30
C ARG A 349 -2.82 19.23 -15.50
N ALA A 350 -2.46 20.51 -15.26
CA ALA A 350 -1.28 20.85 -14.48
C ALA A 350 -1.34 20.27 -13.05
N HIS A 351 -2.44 20.50 -12.33
CA HIS A 351 -2.62 19.98 -10.97
C HIS A 351 -3.07 18.51 -11.01
N SER A 352 -2.15 17.63 -11.32
CA SER A 352 -2.35 16.18 -11.36
C SER A 352 -1.03 15.43 -11.27
N VAL A 353 -1.10 14.15 -10.95
CA VAL A 353 0.01 13.19 -11.02
C VAL A 353 -0.22 12.27 -12.22
N CYS A 354 0.72 12.27 -13.17
CA CYS A 354 0.66 11.46 -14.38
C CYS A 354 1.47 10.17 -14.18
N TYR A 355 0.89 9.05 -14.58
CA TYR A 355 1.52 7.73 -14.61
C TYR A 355 1.50 7.17 -16.02
N VAL A 356 2.47 6.34 -16.40
CA VAL A 356 2.29 5.48 -17.58
C VAL A 356 1.21 4.46 -17.26
N GLY A 357 1.45 3.61 -16.27
CA GLY A 357 0.54 2.67 -15.66
C GLY A 357 0.80 2.58 -14.16
N THR A 358 -0.09 1.93 -13.42
CA THR A 358 0.06 1.63 -11.98
C THR A 358 0.42 0.15 -11.78
N HIS A 359 0.59 -0.27 -10.53
CA HIS A 359 0.81 -1.68 -10.18
C HIS A 359 -0.29 -2.63 -10.68
N ASP A 360 -1.49 -2.14 -10.96
CA ASP A 360 -2.63 -2.91 -11.48
C ASP A 360 -2.61 -3.05 -13.01
N ASN A 361 -1.82 -2.23 -13.68
CA ASN A 361 -1.68 -2.29 -15.13
C ASN A 361 -0.58 -3.27 -15.56
N ALA A 362 -0.67 -3.76 -16.78
CA ALA A 362 0.47 -4.39 -17.41
C ALA A 362 1.58 -3.35 -17.63
N PRO A 363 2.87 -3.69 -17.52
CA PRO A 363 3.95 -2.81 -17.95
C PRO A 363 3.74 -2.34 -19.40
N ALA A 364 4.22 -1.14 -19.72
CA ALA A 364 3.99 -0.51 -21.02
C ALA A 364 4.41 -1.40 -22.21
N ALA A 365 5.50 -2.15 -22.07
CA ALA A 365 5.95 -3.08 -23.10
C ALA A 365 4.98 -4.25 -23.29
N ALA A 366 4.43 -4.80 -22.20
CA ALA A 366 3.42 -5.85 -22.28
C ALA A 366 2.09 -5.33 -22.87
N TRP A 367 1.66 -4.13 -22.45
CA TRP A 367 0.47 -3.48 -23.00
C TRP A 367 0.61 -3.22 -24.50
N ALA A 368 1.75 -2.71 -24.95
CA ALA A 368 2.04 -2.48 -26.35
C ALA A 368 2.03 -3.79 -27.17
N ALA A 369 2.61 -4.86 -26.61
CA ALA A 369 2.67 -6.18 -27.27
C ALA A 369 1.30 -6.85 -27.40
N LEU A 370 0.34 -6.56 -26.50
CA LEU A 370 -1.05 -7.04 -26.65
C LEU A 370 -1.72 -6.45 -27.89
N GLY A 371 -1.30 -5.27 -28.33
CA GLY A 371 -1.86 -4.62 -29.51
C GLY A 371 -3.30 -4.17 -29.31
N GLY A 372 -4.04 -4.07 -30.42
CA GLY A 372 -5.45 -3.69 -30.43
C GLY A 372 -5.67 -2.19 -30.68
N ALA A 373 -6.94 -1.81 -30.72
CA ALA A 373 -7.36 -0.46 -31.14
C ALA A 373 -6.72 0.68 -30.32
N ASP A 374 -6.55 0.46 -29.02
CA ASP A 374 -5.96 1.45 -28.10
C ASP A 374 -4.46 1.64 -28.36
N ALA A 375 -3.72 0.54 -28.54
CA ALA A 375 -2.30 0.58 -28.89
C ALA A 375 -2.08 1.23 -30.26
N ASP A 376 -2.89 0.87 -31.27
CA ASP A 376 -2.86 1.47 -32.59
C ASP A 376 -3.17 2.97 -32.56
N TYR A 377 -4.12 3.38 -31.72
CA TYR A 377 -4.45 4.78 -31.52
C TYR A 377 -3.32 5.52 -30.81
N ALA A 378 -2.71 4.91 -29.80
CA ALA A 378 -1.55 5.49 -29.13
C ALA A 378 -0.36 5.70 -30.10
N MET A 379 -0.06 4.72 -30.94
CA MET A 379 0.99 4.84 -31.97
C MET A 379 0.73 6.02 -32.88
N ARG A 380 -0.50 6.20 -33.37
CA ARG A 380 -0.87 7.36 -34.19
C ARG A 380 -0.73 8.69 -33.44
N CYS A 381 -1.26 8.76 -32.21
CA CYS A 381 -1.19 9.99 -31.39
C CYS A 381 0.25 10.39 -31.05
N LEU A 382 1.13 9.41 -30.82
CA LEU A 382 2.51 9.64 -30.41
C LEU A 382 3.50 9.66 -31.59
N GLY A 383 3.02 9.49 -32.83
CA GLY A 383 3.86 9.49 -34.03
C GLY A 383 4.84 8.31 -34.07
N VAL A 384 4.43 7.16 -33.58
CA VAL A 384 5.24 5.93 -33.52
C VAL A 384 4.75 4.93 -34.57
N TYR A 385 5.68 4.38 -35.34
CA TYR A 385 5.40 3.42 -36.43
C TYR A 385 5.90 2.00 -36.13
N ASP A 386 6.64 1.84 -35.04
CA ASP A 386 7.16 0.57 -34.55
C ASP A 386 6.68 0.35 -33.12
N VAL A 387 5.90 -0.71 -32.90
CA VAL A 387 5.33 -1.04 -31.59
C VAL A 387 6.40 -1.20 -30.51
N ALA A 388 7.59 -1.65 -30.85
CA ALA A 388 8.71 -1.78 -29.92
C ALA A 388 9.17 -0.43 -29.34
N ARG A 389 8.85 0.68 -30.01
CA ARG A 389 9.15 2.04 -29.55
C ARG A 389 8.02 2.70 -28.74
N LEU A 390 6.84 2.07 -28.71
CA LEU A 390 5.68 2.63 -28.02
C LEU A 390 5.89 2.81 -26.51
N PRO A 391 6.51 1.88 -25.76
CA PRO A 391 6.80 2.08 -24.34
C PRO A 391 7.65 3.30 -24.04
N GLU A 392 8.69 3.50 -24.84
CA GLU A 392 9.56 4.70 -24.72
C GLU A 392 8.79 5.98 -25.06
N ALA A 393 7.92 5.94 -26.07
CA ALA A 393 7.09 7.11 -26.42
C ALA A 393 6.09 7.46 -25.32
N LEU A 394 5.52 6.47 -24.63
CA LEU A 394 4.64 6.67 -23.48
C LEU A 394 5.38 7.32 -22.30
N LEU A 395 6.59 6.85 -21.96
CA LEU A 395 7.44 7.48 -20.94
C LEU A 395 7.73 8.94 -21.28
N ARG A 396 8.13 9.21 -22.53
CA ARG A 396 8.42 10.59 -23.00
C ARG A 396 7.17 11.48 -22.97
N ALA A 397 6.02 10.95 -23.39
CA ALA A 397 4.76 11.67 -23.38
C ALA A 397 4.31 12.03 -21.95
N GLY A 398 4.47 11.11 -21.02
CA GLY A 398 4.17 11.33 -19.60
C GLY A 398 5.10 12.38 -18.99
N MET A 399 6.39 12.25 -19.20
CA MET A 399 7.37 13.26 -18.75
C MET A 399 7.15 14.63 -19.39
N GLY A 400 6.75 14.70 -20.67
CA GLY A 400 6.43 15.94 -21.37
C GLY A 400 5.03 16.49 -21.12
N SER A 401 4.20 15.81 -20.33
CA SER A 401 2.84 16.26 -20.00
C SER A 401 2.86 17.50 -19.09
N ARG A 402 1.70 18.14 -18.95
CA ARG A 402 1.53 19.30 -18.07
C ARG A 402 1.38 18.94 -16.60
N ALA A 403 1.32 17.63 -16.25
CA ALA A 403 1.17 17.19 -14.88
C ALA A 403 2.27 17.77 -13.98
N GLU A 404 1.90 18.10 -12.76
CA GLU A 404 2.84 18.56 -11.73
C GLU A 404 3.89 17.48 -11.42
N LEU A 405 3.45 16.25 -11.26
CA LEU A 405 4.31 15.09 -11.02
C LEU A 405 4.15 14.06 -12.14
N PHE A 406 5.23 13.34 -12.43
CA PHE A 406 5.22 12.17 -13.29
C PHE A 406 5.88 11.01 -12.57
N ILE A 407 5.18 9.89 -12.48
CA ILE A 407 5.63 8.64 -11.83
C ILE A 407 5.73 7.54 -12.89
N ALA A 408 6.90 6.95 -13.03
CA ALA A 408 7.14 5.80 -13.90
C ALA A 408 7.38 4.54 -13.06
N GLN A 409 6.77 3.42 -13.45
CA GLN A 409 7.10 2.13 -12.88
C GLN A 409 8.53 1.74 -13.25
N MET A 410 9.24 1.09 -12.33
CA MET A 410 10.61 0.62 -12.60
C MET A 410 10.66 -0.36 -13.77
N GLN A 411 9.62 -1.17 -13.94
CA GLN A 411 9.43 -2.08 -15.07
C GLN A 411 9.46 -1.32 -16.41
N ASP A 412 8.77 -0.19 -16.49
CA ASP A 412 8.72 0.63 -17.71
C ASP A 412 10.07 1.32 -17.98
N VAL A 413 10.75 1.79 -16.93
CA VAL A 413 12.09 2.37 -17.03
C VAL A 413 13.10 1.36 -17.57
N LEU A 414 12.94 0.09 -17.18
CA LEU A 414 13.79 -1.05 -17.61
C LEU A 414 13.33 -1.66 -18.95
N GLY A 415 12.12 -1.36 -19.42
CA GLY A 415 11.55 -1.93 -20.63
C GLY A 415 11.16 -3.40 -20.50
N LEU A 416 10.73 -3.82 -19.30
CA LEU A 416 10.34 -5.20 -18.99
C LEU A 416 8.93 -5.53 -19.51
N GLY A 417 8.70 -6.80 -19.80
CA GLY A 417 7.44 -7.33 -20.31
C GLY A 417 6.46 -7.81 -19.23
N ALA A 418 5.55 -8.70 -19.66
CA ALA A 418 4.46 -9.22 -18.83
C ALA A 418 4.93 -10.00 -17.59
N GLU A 419 6.11 -10.58 -17.65
CA GLU A 419 6.75 -11.33 -16.56
C GLU A 419 6.99 -10.49 -15.31
N SER A 420 7.05 -9.17 -15.47
CA SER A 420 7.31 -8.19 -14.38
C SER A 420 6.05 -7.54 -13.83
N ARG A 421 4.86 -7.94 -14.27
CA ARG A 421 3.60 -7.39 -13.77
C ARG A 421 3.44 -7.64 -12.27
N MET A 422 3.07 -6.59 -11.51
CA MET A 422 2.89 -6.68 -10.06
C MET A 422 1.56 -7.30 -9.67
N ASN A 423 0.45 -6.79 -10.24
CA ASN A 423 -0.89 -7.24 -9.90
C ASN A 423 -1.79 -7.37 -11.14
N THR A 424 -2.62 -8.40 -11.12
CA THR A 424 -3.73 -8.56 -12.08
C THR A 424 -5.03 -8.54 -11.27
N PRO A 425 -5.77 -7.42 -11.26
CA PRO A 425 -7.02 -7.31 -10.52
C PRO A 425 -7.98 -8.45 -10.82
N GLY A 426 -8.67 -8.95 -9.79
CA GLY A 426 -9.62 -10.06 -9.91
C GLY A 426 -8.98 -11.46 -9.97
N THR A 427 -7.65 -11.60 -9.79
CA THR A 427 -6.98 -12.90 -9.69
C THR A 427 -6.47 -13.16 -8.27
N ALA A 428 -6.56 -14.43 -7.82
CA ALA A 428 -6.22 -14.81 -6.46
C ALA A 428 -4.74 -15.20 -6.26
N SER A 429 -3.97 -15.36 -7.34
CA SER A 429 -2.59 -15.87 -7.27
C SER A 429 -1.69 -15.27 -8.34
N GLY A 430 -0.37 -15.40 -8.16
CA GLY A 430 0.64 -14.89 -9.10
C GLY A 430 0.94 -13.40 -8.98
N ASN A 431 0.29 -12.69 -8.07
CA ASN A 431 0.47 -11.28 -7.82
C ASN A 431 1.54 -11.00 -6.76
N TRP A 432 2.09 -9.78 -6.76
CA TRP A 432 3.01 -9.24 -5.73
C TRP A 432 4.34 -9.99 -5.60
N VAL A 433 4.71 -10.81 -6.58
CA VAL A 433 5.88 -11.69 -6.51
C VAL A 433 7.09 -11.18 -7.28
N TRP A 434 6.93 -10.26 -8.25
CA TRP A 434 8.04 -9.77 -9.05
C TRP A 434 9.09 -9.03 -8.19
N ARG A 435 10.35 -9.26 -8.50
CA ARG A 435 11.51 -8.59 -7.88
C ARG A 435 12.42 -8.00 -8.94
N LEU A 436 12.97 -6.83 -8.60
CA LEU A 436 14.08 -6.25 -9.35
C LEU A 436 15.34 -7.13 -9.16
N LEU A 437 15.97 -7.53 -10.26
CA LEU A 437 17.22 -8.27 -10.18
C LEU A 437 18.38 -7.39 -9.69
N PRO A 438 19.34 -7.96 -8.94
CA PRO A 438 20.55 -7.25 -8.60
C PRO A 438 21.25 -6.70 -9.84
N GLY A 439 21.64 -5.43 -9.81
CA GLY A 439 22.34 -4.77 -10.92
C GLY A 439 21.46 -4.25 -12.06
N GLN A 440 20.15 -4.50 -12.11
CA GLN A 440 19.27 -3.92 -13.15
C GLN A 440 19.13 -2.39 -13.02
N ALA A 441 19.08 -1.87 -11.79
CA ALA A 441 19.09 -0.42 -11.53
C ALA A 441 20.55 0.11 -11.51
N ASP A 442 21.25 -0.04 -12.61
CA ASP A 442 22.66 0.31 -12.76
C ASP A 442 22.89 1.77 -13.13
N ALA A 443 24.15 2.17 -13.22
CA ALA A 443 24.55 3.51 -13.60
C ALA A 443 24.10 3.89 -15.02
N GLN A 444 24.00 2.92 -15.95
CA GLN A 444 23.54 3.18 -17.31
C GLN A 444 22.04 3.47 -17.33
N THR A 445 21.25 2.73 -16.58
CA THR A 445 19.81 2.97 -16.38
C THR A 445 19.58 4.34 -15.74
N ALA A 446 20.36 4.68 -14.71
CA ALA A 446 20.30 6.00 -14.08
C ALA A 446 20.64 7.13 -15.05
N ALA A 447 21.68 6.97 -15.89
CA ALA A 447 22.06 7.97 -16.89
C ALA A 447 20.98 8.16 -17.97
N ARG A 448 20.36 7.05 -18.46
CA ARG A 448 19.25 7.14 -19.43
C ARG A 448 18.04 7.86 -18.83
N LEU A 449 17.70 7.56 -17.57
CA LEU A 449 16.58 8.21 -16.89
C LEU A 449 16.87 9.71 -16.67
N LEU A 450 18.09 10.08 -16.26
CA LEU A 450 18.52 11.46 -16.13
C LEU A 450 18.38 12.22 -17.44
N ALA A 451 18.87 11.68 -18.55
CA ALA A 451 18.78 12.32 -19.87
C ALA A 451 17.31 12.58 -20.27
N ARG A 452 16.40 11.64 -20.00
CA ARG A 452 14.96 11.82 -20.25
C ARG A 452 14.37 12.91 -19.38
N THR A 453 14.72 12.93 -18.10
CA THR A 453 14.22 13.89 -17.11
C THR A 453 14.67 15.32 -17.48
N GLN A 454 15.93 15.49 -17.88
CA GLN A 454 16.48 16.76 -18.36
C GLN A 454 15.83 17.23 -19.66
N ALA A 455 15.62 16.32 -20.62
CA ALA A 455 14.94 16.64 -21.89
C ALA A 455 13.49 17.10 -21.68
N ALA A 456 12.84 16.67 -20.59
CA ALA A 456 11.50 17.08 -20.18
C ALA A 456 11.49 18.29 -19.23
N CYS A 457 12.64 18.90 -18.91
CA CYS A 457 12.79 19.98 -17.94
C CYS A 457 12.23 19.66 -16.55
N ARG A 458 12.43 18.42 -16.07
CA ARG A 458 11.96 17.91 -14.77
C ARG A 458 13.10 17.52 -13.79
N ALA A 459 14.37 17.76 -14.16
CA ALA A 459 15.54 17.50 -13.31
C ALA A 459 15.85 18.69 -12.40
#